data_79f91900948426992cc667bf486ad587
#
_entry.id   79f91900948426992cc667bf486ad587
#
_cell.length_a   1.000
_cell.length_b   1.000
_cell.length_c   1.000
_cell.angle_alpha   90.00
_cell.angle_beta   90.00
_cell.angle_gamma   90.00
#
_symmetry.space_group_name_H-M   'P 1'
#
loop_
_entity.id
_entity.type
_entity.pdbx_description
1 polymer ?
#
loop_
_entity_poly.entity_id
_entity_poly.type
_entity_poly.pdbx_seq_one_letter_code
_entity_poly.pdbx_strand_id
1 'polypeptide(L)'
;MNIAIFAAGCFWGIEKKFDLTKGVTKVEVGYTGGKTQNPTYEQVCYEETGHAEAVRINFDEKIITYKELINIFWSCHNPTTLNRQGPDIGTQYRSAIFYLNEKQKTEAEESKKKMNETTFNNNIVTEITKFDVFYLAEEYHQKYLKKLGKY
;
A
#
# COMPACT_ATOMS: atom_id res chain seq x y z
N MET A 1 -14.88 12.00 -3.81
CA MET A 1 -13.43 11.78 -3.83
C MET A 1 -13.14 10.30 -3.62
N ASN A 2 -12.21 9.77 -4.36
CA ASN A 2 -11.92 8.34 -4.35
C ASN A 2 -10.72 8.03 -3.47
N ILE A 3 -10.73 6.83 -2.90
CA ILE A 3 -9.70 6.36 -1.97
C ILE A 3 -9.15 5.03 -2.46
N ALA A 4 -7.81 4.89 -2.42
CA ALA A 4 -7.12 3.63 -2.64
C ALA A 4 -6.22 3.33 -1.44
N ILE A 5 -6.11 2.04 -1.06
CA ILE A 5 -5.30 1.62 0.09
C ILE A 5 -4.39 0.49 -0.35
N PHE A 6 -3.07 0.72 -0.26
CA PHE A 6 -2.03 -0.21 -0.70
C PHE A 6 -0.98 -0.44 0.39
N ALA A 7 -0.46 -1.65 0.43
CA ALA A 7 0.71 -2.02 1.23
C ALA A 7 1.80 -2.56 0.29
N ALA A 8 2.99 -2.01 0.36
CA ALA A 8 4.08 -2.33 -0.58
C ALA A 8 5.45 -2.18 0.08
N GLY A 9 5.60 -2.65 1.32
CA GLY A 9 6.83 -2.49 2.09
C GLY A 9 6.80 -1.26 2.98
N CYS A 10 7.96 -0.72 3.30
CA CYS A 10 8.07 0.46 4.15
C CYS A 10 7.25 1.63 3.59
N PHE A 11 6.33 2.14 4.39
CA PHE A 11 5.39 3.16 3.93
C PHE A 11 6.01 4.54 3.67
N TRP A 12 7.24 4.79 4.14
CA TRP A 12 7.92 6.08 3.85
C TRP A 12 8.19 6.27 2.36
N GLY A 13 8.74 5.24 1.70
CA GLY A 13 9.03 5.30 0.26
C GLY A 13 7.77 5.27 -0.58
N ILE A 14 6.78 4.50 -0.16
CA ILE A 14 5.50 4.39 -0.86
C ILE A 14 4.73 5.72 -0.77
N GLU A 15 4.75 6.36 0.39
CA GLU A 15 4.15 7.68 0.55
C GLU A 15 4.76 8.69 -0.42
N LYS A 16 6.09 8.72 -0.50
CA LYS A 16 6.79 9.62 -1.43
C LYS A 16 6.35 9.38 -2.87
N LYS A 17 6.30 8.11 -3.29
CA LYS A 17 5.94 7.76 -4.66
C LYS A 17 4.55 8.28 -5.04
N PHE A 18 3.56 8.05 -4.20
CA PHE A 18 2.20 8.48 -4.49
C PHE A 18 1.98 9.97 -4.25
N ASP A 19 2.65 10.55 -3.27
CA ASP A 19 2.56 11.99 -2.99
C ASP A 19 3.08 12.83 -4.16
N LEU A 20 4.02 12.31 -4.93
CA LEU A 20 4.56 12.96 -6.14
C LEU A 20 3.76 12.61 -7.41
N THR A 21 2.72 11.79 -7.30
CA THR A 21 1.93 11.37 -8.46
C THR A 21 0.84 12.40 -8.76
N LYS A 22 0.80 12.88 -10.01
CA LYS A 22 -0.22 13.83 -10.45
C LYS A 22 -1.61 13.20 -10.35
N GLY A 23 -2.55 13.91 -9.75
CA GLY A 23 -3.91 13.43 -9.53
C GLY A 23 -4.14 12.89 -8.13
N VAL A 24 -3.08 12.60 -7.38
CA VAL A 24 -3.15 12.26 -5.98
C VAL A 24 -3.24 13.56 -5.17
N THR A 25 -4.28 13.69 -4.35
CA THR A 25 -4.55 14.92 -3.59
C THR A 25 -4.09 14.84 -2.15
N LYS A 26 -4.00 13.61 -1.60
CA LYS A 26 -3.55 13.41 -0.21
C LYS A 26 -3.06 11.99 -0.04
N VAL A 27 -1.97 11.82 0.70
CA VAL A 27 -1.47 10.50 1.11
C VAL A 27 -1.25 10.52 2.61
N GLU A 28 -1.75 9.47 3.28
CA GLU A 28 -1.52 9.25 4.70
C GLU A 28 -0.95 7.86 4.89
N VAL A 29 -0.01 7.70 5.83
CA VAL A 29 0.55 6.39 6.16
C VAL A 29 -0.11 5.84 7.41
N GLY A 30 -0.23 4.52 7.49
CA GLY A 30 -0.89 3.89 8.62
C GLY A 30 -0.78 2.38 8.60
N TYR A 31 -1.62 1.74 9.38
CA TYR A 31 -1.62 0.29 9.60
C TYR A 31 -3.00 -0.28 9.30
N THR A 32 -3.05 -1.38 8.58
CA THR A 32 -4.32 -2.00 8.22
C THR A 32 -4.16 -3.50 7.97
N GLY A 33 -5.27 -4.22 8.01
CA GLY A 33 -5.31 -5.65 7.68
C GLY A 33 -5.03 -6.59 8.83
N GLY A 34 -4.78 -6.07 10.02
CA GLY A 34 -4.48 -6.87 11.21
C GLY A 34 -5.60 -6.90 12.26
N LYS A 35 -5.26 -7.33 13.47
CA LYS A 35 -6.21 -7.56 14.55
C LYS A 35 -6.12 -6.55 15.69
N THR A 36 -4.93 -6.05 15.98
CA THR A 36 -4.71 -5.15 17.11
C THR A 36 -5.40 -3.82 16.89
N GLN A 37 -6.19 -3.36 17.86
CA GLN A 37 -6.84 -2.06 17.80
C GLN A 37 -5.85 -0.96 18.19
N ASN A 38 -5.90 0.17 17.47
CA ASN A 38 -5.04 1.32 17.71
C ASN A 38 -3.56 0.94 17.90
N PRO A 39 -2.96 0.21 16.93
CA PRO A 39 -1.59 -0.25 17.08
C PRO A 39 -0.60 0.91 17.05
N THR A 40 0.52 0.75 17.76
CA THR A 40 1.66 1.65 17.63
C THR A 40 2.65 1.07 16.64
N TYR A 41 3.56 1.91 16.11
CA TYR A 41 4.64 1.46 15.23
C TYR A 41 5.46 0.36 15.90
N GLU A 42 5.76 0.51 17.18
CA GLU A 42 6.51 -0.46 17.97
C GLU A 42 5.81 -1.80 18.02
N GLN A 43 4.48 -1.80 18.26
CA GLN A 43 3.69 -3.03 18.25
C GLN A 43 3.71 -3.69 16.87
N VAL A 44 3.54 -2.93 15.80
CA VAL A 44 3.56 -3.46 14.43
C VAL A 44 4.90 -4.10 14.10
N CYS A 45 6.01 -3.51 14.56
CA CYS A 45 7.36 -4.02 14.28
C CYS A 45 7.74 -5.23 15.14
N TYR A 46 7.31 -5.28 16.39
CA TYR A 46 7.82 -6.26 17.38
C TYR A 46 6.78 -7.22 17.93
N GLU A 47 5.49 -7.03 17.62
CA GLU A 47 4.42 -7.90 18.09
C GLU A 47 3.63 -8.45 16.89
N GLU A 48 2.87 -9.50 17.10
CA GLU A 48 2.05 -10.10 16.06
C GLU A 48 0.70 -9.39 15.93
N THR A 49 0.70 -8.16 15.42
CA THR A 49 -0.54 -7.41 15.20
C THR A 49 -1.30 -7.86 13.97
N GLY A 50 -0.60 -8.47 13.01
CA GLY A 50 -1.17 -8.82 11.70
C GLY A 50 -1.30 -7.62 10.75
N HIS A 51 -1.01 -6.40 11.19
CA HIS A 51 -1.13 -5.21 10.35
C HIS A 51 0.01 -5.09 9.36
N ALA A 52 -0.32 -4.57 8.16
CA ALA A 52 0.67 -4.13 7.20
C ALA A 52 0.86 -2.62 7.31
N GLU A 53 2.08 -2.15 7.06
CA GLU A 53 2.34 -0.74 6.81
C GLU A 53 1.72 -0.39 5.45
N ALA A 54 0.87 0.63 5.43
CA ALA A 54 0.06 0.93 4.26
C ALA A 54 -0.07 2.43 4.02
N VAL A 55 -0.47 2.78 2.80
CA VAL A 55 -0.81 4.16 2.44
C VAL A 55 -2.28 4.25 2.09
N ARG A 56 -2.92 5.31 2.54
CA ARG A 56 -4.28 5.69 2.15
C ARG A 56 -4.18 6.89 1.23
N ILE A 57 -4.64 6.71 -0.01
CA ILE A 57 -4.47 7.66 -1.10
C ILE A 57 -5.81 8.24 -1.46
N ASN A 58 -5.95 9.57 -1.40
CA ASN A 58 -7.08 10.28 -1.98
C ASN A 58 -6.67 10.74 -3.37
N PHE A 59 -7.51 10.52 -4.36
CA PHE A 59 -7.18 10.86 -5.74
C PHE A 59 -8.38 11.43 -6.50
N ASP A 60 -8.10 12.22 -7.52
CA ASP A 60 -9.09 12.79 -8.43
C ASP A 60 -9.20 11.89 -9.67
N GLU A 61 -10.34 11.18 -9.80
CA GLU A 61 -10.59 10.28 -10.93
C GLU A 61 -10.53 10.96 -12.29
N LYS A 62 -10.72 12.27 -12.34
CA LYS A 62 -10.62 13.03 -13.59
C LYS A 62 -9.19 13.16 -14.07
N ILE A 63 -8.22 12.98 -13.18
CA ILE A 63 -6.79 13.13 -13.46
C ILE A 63 -6.11 11.78 -13.49
N ILE A 64 -6.38 10.90 -12.53
CA ILE A 64 -5.78 9.57 -12.45
C ILE A 64 -6.84 8.55 -12.05
N THR A 65 -6.83 7.38 -12.68
CA THR A 65 -7.78 6.31 -12.38
C THR A 65 -7.22 5.34 -11.35
N TYR A 66 -8.10 4.54 -10.76
CA TYR A 66 -7.69 3.47 -9.85
C TYR A 66 -6.76 2.47 -10.55
N LYS A 67 -7.05 2.13 -11.82
CA LYS A 67 -6.20 1.24 -12.63
C LYS A 67 -4.78 1.81 -12.79
N GLU A 68 -4.67 3.11 -13.02
CA GLU A 68 -3.38 3.77 -13.14
C GLU A 68 -2.62 3.76 -11.81
N LEU A 69 -3.32 3.94 -10.69
CA LEU A 69 -2.71 3.83 -9.37
C LEU A 69 -2.19 2.41 -9.11
N ILE A 70 -2.94 1.38 -9.51
CA ILE A 70 -2.48 -0.01 -9.40
C ILE A 70 -1.24 -0.25 -10.25
N ASN A 71 -1.15 0.33 -11.45
CA ASN A 71 0.04 0.21 -12.29
C ASN A 71 1.27 0.80 -11.59
N ILE A 72 1.11 1.94 -10.91
CA ILE A 72 2.18 2.54 -10.10
C ILE A 72 2.55 1.60 -8.94
N PHE A 73 1.55 1.01 -8.28
CA PHE A 73 1.77 0.05 -7.20
C PHE A 73 2.67 -1.11 -7.64
N TRP A 74 2.41 -1.71 -8.81
CA TRP A 74 3.26 -2.79 -9.33
C TRP A 74 4.68 -2.33 -9.62
N SER A 75 4.87 -1.07 -10.02
CA SER A 75 6.18 -0.54 -10.39
C SER A 75 7.03 -0.08 -9.21
N CYS A 76 6.45 0.12 -8.04
CA CYS A 76 7.14 0.73 -6.91
C CYS A 76 7.69 -0.26 -5.89
N HIS A 77 7.48 -1.56 -6.08
CA HIS A 77 7.99 -2.61 -5.17
C HIS A 77 8.07 -3.95 -5.88
N ASN A 78 8.62 -4.94 -5.21
CA ASN A 78 8.67 -6.31 -5.72
C ASN A 78 7.48 -7.10 -5.13
N PRO A 79 6.44 -7.40 -5.94
CA PRO A 79 5.26 -8.10 -5.43
C PRO A 79 5.43 -9.62 -5.37
N THR A 80 6.64 -10.15 -5.56
CA THR A 80 6.91 -11.60 -5.61
C THR A 80 7.55 -12.13 -4.34
N THR A 81 7.84 -11.28 -3.35
CA THR A 81 8.49 -11.70 -2.11
C THR A 81 7.46 -11.72 -0.97
N LEU A 82 7.19 -12.91 -0.44
CA LEU A 82 6.19 -13.09 0.61
C LEU A 82 6.69 -12.49 1.93
N ASN A 83 5.85 -11.64 2.53
CA ASN A 83 6.10 -11.02 3.83
C ASN A 83 7.49 -10.38 3.95
N ARG A 84 7.96 -9.78 2.87
CA ARG A 84 9.21 -9.02 2.88
C ARG A 84 9.27 -8.07 1.69
N GLN A 85 10.06 -7.03 1.84
CA GLN A 85 10.36 -6.12 0.72
C GLN A 85 11.83 -5.71 0.85
N GLY A 86 12.67 -6.20 -0.09
CA GLY A 86 14.09 -5.98 -0.01
C GLY A 86 14.69 -6.49 1.32
N PRO A 87 15.41 -5.64 2.08
CA PRO A 87 15.98 -6.03 3.36
C PRO A 87 14.94 -6.07 4.51
N ASP A 88 13.76 -5.52 4.30
CA ASP A 88 12.71 -5.44 5.35
C ASP A 88 11.93 -6.76 5.38
N ILE A 89 12.05 -7.49 6.46
CA ILE A 89 11.43 -8.82 6.65
C ILE A 89 10.35 -8.72 7.72
N GLY A 90 9.16 -9.26 7.41
CA GLY A 90 8.04 -9.33 8.34
C GLY A 90 6.71 -9.14 7.63
N THR A 91 5.63 -9.61 8.26
CA THR A 91 4.27 -9.50 7.70
C THR A 91 3.84 -8.04 7.54
N GLN A 92 4.41 -7.12 8.32
CA GLN A 92 4.12 -5.69 8.20
C GLN A 92 4.61 -5.09 6.88
N TYR A 93 5.53 -5.74 6.20
CA TYR A 93 6.09 -5.29 4.90
C TYR A 93 5.50 -6.04 3.70
N ARG A 94 4.42 -6.80 3.91
CA ARG A 94 3.82 -7.58 2.84
C ARG A 94 3.16 -6.72 1.78
N SER A 95 3.05 -7.27 0.57
CA SER A 95 2.36 -6.64 -0.55
C SER A 95 0.85 -6.93 -0.46
N ALA A 96 0.04 -5.89 -0.49
CA ALA A 96 -1.41 -6.07 -0.44
C ALA A 96 -2.17 -4.90 -1.07
N ILE A 97 -3.34 -5.21 -1.60
CA ILE A 97 -4.31 -4.23 -2.07
C ILE A 97 -5.57 -4.42 -1.24
N PHE A 98 -6.02 -3.35 -0.57
CA PHE A 98 -7.24 -3.38 0.24
C PHE A 98 -8.35 -2.67 -0.52
N TYR A 99 -9.29 -3.44 -1.10
CA TYR A 99 -10.35 -2.84 -1.92
C TYR A 99 -11.51 -2.32 -1.06
N LEU A 100 -12.11 -1.22 -1.49
CA LEU A 100 -13.22 -0.59 -0.78
C LEU A 100 -14.58 -0.95 -1.39
N ASN A 101 -14.59 -1.45 -2.63
CA ASN A 101 -15.81 -1.84 -3.32
C ASN A 101 -15.53 -2.91 -4.37
N GLU A 102 -16.59 -3.47 -4.97
CA GLU A 102 -16.45 -4.55 -5.94
C GLU A 102 -15.72 -4.12 -7.23
N LYS A 103 -15.88 -2.86 -7.64
CA LYS A 103 -15.17 -2.35 -8.82
C LYS A 103 -13.67 -2.37 -8.59
N GLN A 104 -13.22 -1.91 -7.43
CA GLN A 104 -11.79 -1.95 -7.07
C GLN A 104 -11.29 -3.40 -7.00
N LYS A 105 -12.06 -4.30 -6.41
CA LYS A 105 -11.72 -5.72 -6.34
C LYS A 105 -11.49 -6.29 -7.73
N THR A 106 -12.44 -6.09 -8.64
CA THR A 106 -12.36 -6.58 -10.01
C THR A 106 -11.15 -6.03 -10.75
N GLU A 107 -10.93 -4.71 -10.65
CA GLU A 107 -9.79 -4.06 -11.31
C GLU A 107 -8.46 -4.54 -10.75
N ALA A 108 -8.37 -4.76 -9.43
CA ALA A 108 -7.17 -5.28 -8.79
C ALA A 108 -6.88 -6.71 -9.22
N GLU A 109 -7.89 -7.57 -9.24
CA GLU A 109 -7.74 -8.97 -9.64
C GLU A 109 -7.35 -9.10 -11.11
N GLU A 110 -7.98 -8.34 -12.00
CA GLU A 110 -7.64 -8.30 -13.41
C GLU A 110 -6.21 -7.82 -13.65
N SER A 111 -5.81 -6.78 -12.94
CA SER A 111 -4.46 -6.24 -13.03
C SER A 111 -3.41 -7.24 -12.55
N LYS A 112 -3.67 -7.91 -11.42
CA LYS A 112 -2.77 -8.95 -10.89
C LYS A 112 -2.62 -10.09 -11.91
N LYS A 113 -3.72 -10.54 -12.49
CA LYS A 113 -3.69 -11.61 -13.50
C LYS A 113 -2.83 -11.20 -14.70
N LYS A 114 -3.05 -10.02 -15.23
CA LYS A 114 -2.29 -9.48 -16.36
C LYS A 114 -0.80 -9.38 -16.04
N MET A 115 -0.45 -8.85 -14.87
CA MET A 115 0.95 -8.69 -14.47
C MET A 115 1.63 -10.04 -14.22
N ASN A 116 0.92 -11.02 -13.69
CA ASN A 116 1.43 -12.39 -13.57
C ASN A 116 1.75 -13.00 -14.93
N GLU A 117 0.90 -12.77 -15.94
CA GLU A 117 1.09 -13.32 -17.28
C GLU A 117 2.21 -12.62 -18.06
N THR A 118 2.38 -11.31 -17.87
CA THR A 118 3.27 -10.50 -18.72
C THR A 118 4.60 -10.15 -18.09
N THR A 119 4.68 -9.98 -16.79
CA THR A 119 5.85 -9.38 -16.13
C THR A 119 6.46 -10.25 -15.03
N PHE A 120 5.63 -10.92 -14.23
CA PHE A 120 6.10 -11.57 -12.99
C PHE A 120 6.06 -13.10 -13.02
N ASN A 121 5.84 -13.71 -14.18
CA ASN A 121 5.89 -15.19 -14.36
C ASN A 121 5.03 -15.97 -13.35
N ASN A 122 3.84 -15.48 -13.04
CA ASN A 122 2.92 -16.09 -12.07
C ASN A 122 3.48 -16.17 -10.64
N ASN A 123 4.42 -15.31 -10.28
CA ASN A 123 5.05 -15.29 -8.96
C ASN A 123 4.51 -14.22 -8.01
N ILE A 124 3.47 -13.48 -8.39
CA ILE A 124 2.90 -12.43 -7.53
C ILE A 124 2.27 -13.04 -6.29
N VAL A 125 2.67 -12.55 -5.12
CA VAL A 125 2.12 -12.98 -3.81
C VAL A 125 1.25 -11.91 -3.16
N THR A 126 0.98 -10.81 -3.87
CA THR A 126 0.13 -9.72 -3.36
C THR A 126 -1.24 -10.24 -2.98
N GLU A 127 -1.67 -10.00 -1.74
CA GLU A 127 -3.04 -10.32 -1.36
C GLU A 127 -3.99 -9.20 -1.79
N ILE A 128 -5.18 -9.59 -2.25
CA ILE A 128 -6.25 -8.65 -2.59
C ILE A 128 -7.38 -8.96 -1.62
N THR A 129 -7.61 -8.06 -0.67
CA THR A 129 -8.53 -8.30 0.43
C THR A 129 -9.42 -7.10 0.70
N LYS A 130 -10.58 -7.35 1.29
CA LYS A 130 -11.51 -6.28 1.63
C LYS A 130 -10.96 -5.39 2.72
N PHE A 131 -11.08 -4.08 2.51
CA PHE A 131 -10.70 -3.10 3.51
C PHE A 131 -11.65 -3.17 4.72
N ASP A 132 -11.10 -3.11 5.92
CA ASP A 132 -11.87 -3.04 7.15
C ASP A 132 -11.59 -1.72 7.87
N VAL A 133 -10.41 -1.57 8.47
CA VAL A 133 -10.09 -0.36 9.22
C VAL A 133 -8.64 0.08 8.95
N PHE A 134 -8.43 1.39 8.90
CA PHE A 134 -7.12 2.00 8.73
C PHE A 134 -6.79 2.80 9.98
N TYR A 135 -5.72 2.43 10.65
CA TYR A 135 -5.21 3.17 11.80
C TYR A 135 -4.10 4.11 11.35
N LEU A 136 -4.35 5.40 11.47
CA LEU A 136 -3.37 6.42 11.08
C LEU A 136 -2.08 6.23 11.89
N ALA A 137 -0.94 6.18 11.22
CA ALA A 137 0.34 6.09 11.89
C ALA A 137 0.67 7.40 12.60
N GLU A 138 1.60 7.32 13.53
CA GLU A 138 2.02 8.46 14.35
C GLU A 138 2.44 9.65 13.47
N GLU A 139 2.27 10.86 13.96
CA GLU A 139 2.53 12.08 13.19
C GLU A 139 3.97 12.12 12.65
N TYR A 140 4.95 11.61 13.40
CA TYR A 140 6.33 11.62 12.95
C TYR A 140 6.58 10.75 11.71
N HIS A 141 5.68 9.80 11.41
CA HIS A 141 5.75 9.01 10.17
C HIS A 141 5.11 9.72 8.98
N GLN A 142 4.21 10.67 9.22
CA GLN A 142 3.54 11.37 8.12
C GLN A 142 4.54 12.30 7.42
N LYS A 143 4.68 12.12 6.08
CA LYS A 143 5.63 12.91 5.28
C LYS A 143 7.08 12.82 5.78
N TYR A 144 7.45 11.64 6.28
CA TYR A 144 8.77 11.41 6.89
C TYR A 144 9.91 11.81 5.97
N LEU A 145 9.93 11.30 4.74
CA LEU A 145 11.00 11.61 3.79
C LEU A 145 10.97 13.08 3.34
N LYS A 146 9.79 13.67 3.23
CA LYS A 146 9.68 15.09 2.89
C LYS A 146 10.29 15.98 3.97
N LYS A 147 10.01 15.65 5.24
CA LYS A 147 10.57 16.37 6.40
C LYS A 147 12.10 16.25 6.45
N LEU A 148 12.66 15.15 5.91
CA LEU A 148 14.10 14.97 5.81
C LEU A 148 14.72 15.61 4.57
N GLY A 149 13.93 16.31 3.75
CA GLY A 149 14.40 16.93 2.51
C GLY A 149 14.70 15.95 1.38
N LYS A 150 14.06 14.80 1.38
CA LYS A 150 14.30 13.71 0.42
C LYS A 150 13.24 13.57 -0.65
N TYR A 151 12.43 14.58 -0.85
CA TYR A 151 11.48 14.62 -1.97
C TYR A 151 12.12 15.35 -3.15
#